data_5640af91a955cb40cc4050dd49dd0376
#
_entry.id   5640af91a955cb40cc4050dd49dd0376
#
_cell.length_a   1.000
_cell.length_b   1.000
_cell.length_c   1.000
_cell.angle_alpha   90.00
_cell.angle_beta   90.00
_cell.angle_gamma   90.00
#
_symmetry.space_group_name_H-M   'P 1'
#
loop_
_entity.id
_entity.type
_entity.pdbx_description
1 polymer ?
#
loop_
_entity_poly.entity_id
_entity_poly.type
_entity_poly.pdbx_seq_one_letter_code
_entity_poly.pdbx_strand_id
1 'polypeptide(L)'
;MVLNLSVPELKELKPKITVFGVGGAGGNAINNMISAGLAGVEFVAANTDAQALSKSLSDSKMQLGVQITKGLGAGSHPDIGKSSADETKHEIMERLEGTNMLFITAGMGGGTGTGAAPVIARVAKELGILTVAVVTKPFQFEGAGRMR
;
A
#
# COMPACT_ATOMS: atom_id res chain seq x y z
N MET A 1 46.89 -15.51 -25.94
CA MET A 1 46.08 -14.91 -24.91
C MET A 1 44.67 -14.67 -25.46
N VAL A 2 43.75 -15.47 -25.03
CA VAL A 2 42.38 -15.32 -25.45
C VAL A 2 41.76 -14.24 -24.55
N LEU A 3 41.58 -13.06 -25.10
CA LEU A 3 40.80 -12.04 -24.42
C LEU A 3 39.33 -12.44 -24.46
N ASN A 4 38.88 -13.04 -23.40
CA ASN A 4 37.47 -13.21 -23.17
C ASN A 4 36.87 -11.85 -22.82
N LEU A 5 36.67 -11.04 -23.83
CA LEU A 5 35.81 -9.88 -23.68
C LEU A 5 34.36 -10.37 -23.83
N SER A 6 33.86 -10.96 -22.78
CA SER A 6 32.40 -11.13 -22.71
C SER A 6 31.79 -9.79 -22.41
N VAL A 7 31.09 -9.25 -23.38
CA VAL A 7 30.12 -8.18 -23.14
C VAL A 7 29.17 -8.73 -22.07
N PRO A 8 29.05 -8.07 -20.89
CA PRO A 8 28.09 -8.55 -19.91
C PRO A 8 26.73 -8.65 -20.58
N GLU A 9 26.15 -9.83 -20.58
CA GLU A 9 24.79 -10.01 -21.05
C GLU A 9 23.90 -9.02 -20.31
N LEU A 10 23.20 -8.21 -21.08
CA LEU A 10 22.16 -7.37 -20.51
C LEU A 10 21.13 -8.28 -19.88
N LYS A 11 21.28 -8.53 -18.59
CA LYS A 11 20.23 -9.18 -17.84
C LYS A 11 19.06 -8.22 -17.76
N GLU A 12 17.95 -8.61 -18.34
CA GLU A 12 16.70 -7.93 -18.08
C GLU A 12 16.42 -8.03 -16.57
N LEU A 13 16.79 -6.98 -15.85
CA LEU A 13 16.41 -6.85 -14.47
C LEU A 13 14.95 -6.43 -14.47
N LYS A 14 14.07 -7.39 -14.20
CA LYS A 14 12.65 -7.09 -13.95
C LYS A 14 12.52 -6.64 -12.51
N PRO A 15 12.37 -5.35 -12.24
CA PRO A 15 12.14 -4.90 -10.87
C PRO A 15 10.80 -5.43 -10.39
N LYS A 16 10.78 -5.87 -9.14
CA LYS A 16 9.54 -6.23 -8.48
C LYS A 16 8.87 -4.94 -8.00
N ILE A 17 7.69 -4.68 -8.55
CA ILE A 17 6.89 -3.51 -8.21
C ILE A 17 5.68 -3.97 -7.42
N THR A 18 5.46 -3.36 -6.27
CA THR A 18 4.31 -3.62 -5.42
C THR A 18 3.48 -2.35 -5.29
N VAL A 19 2.16 -2.49 -5.38
CA VAL A 19 1.21 -1.41 -5.19
C VAL A 19 0.35 -1.73 -3.98
N PHE A 20 0.45 -0.89 -2.95
CA PHE A 20 -0.40 -0.98 -1.76
C PHE A 20 -1.57 -0.02 -1.92
N GLY A 21 -2.78 -0.56 -1.87
CA GLY A 21 -3.98 0.25 -1.73
C GLY A 21 -4.41 0.26 -0.27
N VAL A 22 -4.31 1.41 0.37
CA VAL A 22 -4.49 1.56 1.81
C VAL A 22 -5.80 2.29 2.12
N GLY A 23 -6.63 1.64 2.92
CA GLY A 23 -7.95 2.15 3.27
C GLY A 23 -8.96 1.99 2.14
N GLY A 24 -10.14 2.61 2.29
CA GLY A 24 -11.23 2.48 1.34
C GLY A 24 -10.89 3.05 -0.05
N ALA A 25 -10.40 4.27 -0.09
CA ALA A 25 -10.05 4.92 -1.36
C ALA A 25 -8.87 4.22 -2.05
N GLY A 26 -7.86 3.81 -1.28
CA GLY A 26 -6.73 3.05 -1.83
C GLY A 26 -7.16 1.70 -2.37
N GLY A 27 -8.06 1.01 -1.68
CA GLY A 27 -8.64 -0.25 -2.14
C GLY A 27 -9.40 -0.09 -3.44
N ASN A 28 -10.22 0.96 -3.57
CA ASN A 28 -10.91 1.26 -4.80
C ASN A 28 -9.95 1.55 -5.96
N ALA A 29 -8.89 2.29 -5.68
CA ALA A 29 -7.89 2.60 -6.70
C ALA A 29 -7.26 1.34 -7.28
N ILE A 30 -6.83 0.40 -6.43
CA ILE A 30 -6.24 -0.84 -6.94
C ILE A 30 -7.27 -1.74 -7.62
N ASN A 31 -8.52 -1.74 -7.17
CA ASN A 31 -9.58 -2.46 -7.88
C ASN A 31 -9.74 -1.94 -9.31
N ASN A 32 -9.70 -0.62 -9.49
CA ASN A 32 -9.76 -0.02 -10.82
C ASN A 32 -8.55 -0.40 -11.67
N MET A 33 -7.36 -0.42 -11.09
CA MET A 33 -6.15 -0.83 -11.80
C MET A 33 -6.23 -2.30 -12.25
N ILE A 34 -6.70 -3.17 -11.38
CA ILE A 34 -6.88 -4.61 -11.68
C ILE A 34 -7.92 -4.77 -12.79
N SER A 35 -9.06 -4.08 -12.70
CA SER A 35 -10.13 -4.14 -13.70
C SER A 35 -9.69 -3.61 -15.06
N ALA A 36 -8.77 -2.64 -15.06
CA ALA A 36 -8.20 -2.09 -16.30
C ALA A 36 -7.13 -2.99 -16.91
N GLY A 37 -6.81 -4.11 -16.28
CA GLY A 37 -5.85 -5.07 -16.81
C GLY A 37 -4.38 -4.71 -16.59
N LEU A 38 -4.08 -3.83 -15.63
CA LEU A 38 -2.70 -3.49 -15.32
C LEU A 38 -1.97 -4.74 -14.82
N ALA A 39 -0.90 -5.11 -15.51
CA ALA A 39 -0.12 -6.32 -15.23
C ALA A 39 1.33 -5.97 -14.90
N GLY A 40 2.08 -6.96 -14.41
CA GLY A 40 3.51 -6.79 -14.12
C GLY A 40 3.79 -6.19 -12.74
N VAL A 41 2.77 -6.01 -11.91
CA VAL A 41 2.90 -5.51 -10.55
C VAL A 41 2.13 -6.42 -9.60
N GLU A 42 2.54 -6.42 -8.33
CA GLU A 42 1.77 -7.08 -7.28
C GLU A 42 0.89 -6.05 -6.58
N PHE A 43 -0.36 -6.40 -6.37
CA PHE A 43 -1.30 -5.55 -5.64
C PHE A 43 -1.52 -6.10 -4.25
N VAL A 44 -1.47 -5.22 -3.26
CA VAL A 44 -1.80 -5.55 -1.87
C VAL A 44 -2.88 -4.58 -1.40
N ALA A 45 -4.02 -5.12 -1.01
CA ALA A 45 -5.07 -4.34 -0.38
C ALA A 45 -4.86 -4.38 1.14
N ALA A 46 -4.68 -3.23 1.76
CA ALA A 46 -4.48 -3.10 3.20
C ALA A 46 -5.58 -2.23 3.80
N ASN A 47 -6.28 -2.75 4.79
CA ASN A 47 -7.36 -2.01 5.43
C ASN A 47 -7.59 -2.52 6.85
N THR A 48 -8.17 -1.66 7.67
CA THR A 48 -8.67 -2.00 9.00
C THR A 48 -10.09 -2.57 8.94
N ASP A 49 -10.80 -2.33 7.84
CA ASP A 49 -12.17 -2.80 7.61
C ASP A 49 -12.15 -4.14 6.88
N ALA A 50 -12.51 -5.20 7.59
CA ALA A 50 -12.51 -6.55 7.05
C ALA A 50 -13.54 -6.74 5.93
N GLN A 51 -14.67 -6.05 6.00
CA GLN A 51 -15.69 -6.13 4.94
C GLN A 51 -15.18 -5.53 3.64
N ALA A 52 -14.51 -4.38 3.72
CA ALA A 52 -13.91 -3.75 2.54
C ALA A 52 -12.86 -4.66 1.92
N LEU A 53 -12.04 -5.32 2.74
CA LEU A 53 -11.04 -6.28 2.24
C LEU A 53 -11.67 -7.47 1.54
N SER A 54 -12.78 -7.97 2.05
CA SER A 54 -13.46 -9.12 1.43
C SER A 54 -13.94 -8.83 0.01
N LYS A 55 -14.18 -7.54 -0.29
CA LYS A 55 -14.64 -7.10 -1.61
C LYS A 55 -13.49 -6.70 -2.54
N SER A 56 -12.26 -6.72 -2.06
CA SER A 56 -11.11 -6.37 -2.87
C SER A 56 -10.86 -7.40 -3.97
N LEU A 57 -10.49 -6.92 -5.15
CA LEU A 57 -10.10 -7.77 -6.28
C LEU A 57 -8.66 -8.25 -6.18
N SER A 58 -7.89 -7.75 -5.23
CA SER A 58 -6.50 -8.16 -5.04
C SER A 58 -6.41 -9.58 -4.49
N ASP A 59 -5.47 -10.35 -5.01
CA ASP A 59 -5.15 -11.68 -4.48
C ASP A 59 -4.43 -11.59 -3.14
N SER A 60 -3.80 -10.48 -2.85
CA SER A 60 -3.08 -10.25 -1.60
C SER A 60 -3.82 -9.22 -0.76
N LYS A 61 -4.26 -9.64 0.41
CA LYS A 61 -5.03 -8.80 1.32
C LYS A 61 -4.34 -8.79 2.68
N MET A 62 -4.28 -7.61 3.29
CA MET A 62 -3.66 -7.43 4.60
C MET A 62 -4.63 -6.70 5.50
N GLN A 63 -5.07 -7.35 6.56
CA GLN A 63 -5.89 -6.71 7.57
C GLN A 63 -4.99 -6.01 8.59
N LEU A 64 -5.13 -4.69 8.69
CA LEU A 64 -4.37 -3.87 9.62
C LEU A 64 -5.10 -3.81 10.96
N GLY A 65 -4.33 -3.91 12.05
CA GLY A 65 -4.86 -3.67 13.38
C GLY A 65 -5.96 -4.62 13.81
N VAL A 66 -5.79 -5.92 13.58
CA VAL A 66 -6.78 -6.94 13.94
C VAL A 66 -7.20 -6.84 15.39
N GLN A 67 -6.25 -6.62 16.30
CA GLN A 67 -6.53 -6.51 17.74
C GLN A 67 -7.16 -5.16 18.09
N ILE A 68 -6.71 -4.09 17.45
CA ILE A 68 -7.16 -2.73 17.76
C ILE A 68 -8.58 -2.48 17.26
N THR A 69 -8.87 -2.86 15.99
CA THR A 69 -10.15 -2.52 15.37
C THR A 69 -11.13 -3.69 15.27
N LYS A 70 -10.64 -4.91 15.40
CA LYS A 70 -11.43 -6.14 15.26
C LYS A 70 -12.22 -6.21 13.95
N GLY A 71 -11.65 -5.63 12.90
CA GLY A 71 -12.26 -5.63 11.58
C GLY A 71 -13.32 -4.55 11.34
N LEU A 72 -13.53 -3.66 12.30
CA LEU A 72 -14.57 -2.63 12.23
C LEU A 72 -14.10 -1.33 11.57
N GLY A 73 -12.81 -1.24 11.22
CA GLY A 73 -12.27 -0.03 10.62
C GLY A 73 -11.77 0.97 11.65
N ALA A 74 -11.21 2.08 11.16
CA ALA A 74 -10.60 3.11 12.00
C ALA A 74 -11.59 4.21 12.41
N GLY A 75 -12.82 4.19 11.92
CA GLY A 75 -13.84 5.18 12.29
C GLY A 75 -13.44 6.61 11.94
N SER A 76 -12.72 6.81 10.83
CA SER A 76 -12.18 8.12 10.41
C SER A 76 -11.19 8.74 11.39
N HIS A 77 -10.58 7.94 12.27
CA HIS A 77 -9.56 8.39 13.21
C HIS A 77 -8.16 8.01 12.71
N PRO A 78 -7.35 8.98 12.24
CA PRO A 78 -6.00 8.69 11.76
C PRO A 78 -5.10 8.01 12.79
N ASP A 79 -5.25 8.33 14.07
CA ASP A 79 -4.47 7.71 15.14
C ASP A 79 -4.71 6.20 15.22
N ILE A 80 -5.95 5.76 15.00
CA ILE A 80 -6.29 4.34 14.95
C ILE A 80 -5.69 3.69 13.71
N GLY A 81 -5.71 4.38 12.58
CA GLY A 81 -5.07 3.90 11.35
C GLY A 81 -3.56 3.72 11.54
N LYS A 82 -2.91 4.69 12.16
CA LYS A 82 -1.49 4.62 12.47
C LYS A 82 -1.16 3.46 13.41
N SER A 83 -1.88 3.35 14.52
CA SER A 83 -1.68 2.29 15.50
C SER A 83 -1.93 0.91 14.90
N SER A 84 -2.91 0.82 14.00
CA SER A 84 -3.22 -0.43 13.29
C SER A 84 -2.09 -0.86 12.38
N ALA A 85 -1.48 0.09 11.67
CA ALA A 85 -0.32 -0.20 10.84
C ALA A 85 0.89 -0.59 11.70
N ASP A 86 1.10 0.09 12.83
CA ASP A 86 2.18 -0.25 13.76
C ASP A 86 2.00 -1.66 14.32
N GLU A 87 0.79 -2.05 14.66
CA GLU A 87 0.48 -3.42 15.10
C GLU A 87 0.85 -4.45 14.03
N THR A 88 0.66 -4.12 12.78
CA THR A 88 0.83 -5.02 11.63
C THR A 88 2.22 -4.88 10.96
N LYS A 89 3.13 -4.17 11.60
CA LYS A 89 4.43 -3.82 11.01
C LYS A 89 5.20 -5.02 10.47
N HIS A 90 5.21 -6.14 11.17
CA HIS A 90 5.89 -7.36 10.74
C HIS A 90 5.34 -7.91 9.42
N GLU A 91 4.03 -7.95 9.28
CA GLU A 91 3.40 -8.42 8.04
C GLU A 91 3.68 -7.47 6.89
N ILE A 92 3.70 -6.16 7.16
CA ILE A 92 4.06 -5.16 6.16
C ILE A 92 5.48 -5.43 5.66
N MET A 93 6.42 -5.65 6.57
CA MET A 93 7.81 -5.95 6.22
C MET A 93 7.91 -7.21 5.36
N GLU A 94 7.20 -8.27 5.73
CA GLU A 94 7.18 -9.52 4.98
C GLU A 94 6.65 -9.35 3.56
N ARG A 95 5.58 -8.57 3.41
CA ARG A 95 4.98 -8.30 2.09
C ARG A 95 5.87 -7.44 1.20
N LEU A 96 6.71 -6.61 1.80
CA LEU A 96 7.63 -5.74 1.07
C LEU A 96 8.96 -6.43 0.74
N GLU A 97 9.21 -7.60 1.29
CA GLU A 97 10.46 -8.31 1.07
C GLU A 97 10.66 -8.61 -0.43
N GLY A 98 11.83 -8.24 -0.94
CA GLY A 98 12.16 -8.42 -2.35
C GLY A 98 11.57 -7.37 -3.29
N THR A 99 10.75 -6.44 -2.78
CA THR A 99 10.21 -5.35 -3.57
C THR A 99 11.29 -4.31 -3.87
N ASN A 100 11.40 -3.91 -5.12
CA ASN A 100 12.34 -2.88 -5.54
C ASN A 100 11.71 -1.49 -5.52
N MET A 101 10.43 -1.40 -5.88
CA MET A 101 9.70 -0.15 -5.93
C MET A 101 8.30 -0.34 -5.37
N LEU A 102 7.91 0.57 -4.49
CA LEU A 102 6.59 0.55 -3.85
C LEU A 102 5.80 1.80 -4.24
N PHE A 103 4.59 1.57 -4.72
CA PHE A 103 3.59 2.62 -4.86
C PHE A 103 2.56 2.43 -3.75
N ILE A 104 2.29 3.51 -3.02
CA ILE A 104 1.23 3.53 -2.01
C ILE A 104 0.13 4.44 -2.54
N THR A 105 -1.08 3.91 -2.66
CA THR A 105 -2.24 4.73 -2.99
C THR A 105 -3.17 4.79 -1.79
N ALA A 106 -3.55 5.99 -1.39
CA ALA A 106 -4.40 6.23 -0.23
C ALA A 106 -5.21 7.50 -0.42
N GLY A 107 -6.40 7.51 0.14
CA GLY A 107 -7.20 8.74 0.24
C GLY A 107 -6.88 9.46 1.54
N MET A 108 -6.57 10.74 1.48
CA MET A 108 -6.38 11.58 2.66
C MET A 108 -7.71 12.09 3.20
N GLY A 109 -7.78 12.30 4.49
CA GLY A 109 -8.99 12.75 5.18
C GLY A 109 -9.80 11.65 5.85
N GLY A 110 -9.47 10.38 5.56
CA GLY A 110 -10.04 9.23 6.27
C GLY A 110 -9.19 8.81 7.46
N GLY A 111 -9.51 7.68 8.06
CA GLY A 111 -8.76 7.14 9.20
C GLY A 111 -7.59 6.27 8.79
N THR A 112 -7.89 5.18 8.08
CA THR A 112 -6.88 4.17 7.75
C THR A 112 -5.82 4.71 6.78
N GLY A 113 -6.25 5.29 5.66
CA GLY A 113 -5.30 5.80 4.67
C GLY A 113 -4.40 6.89 5.21
N THR A 114 -4.97 7.87 5.90
CA THR A 114 -4.24 8.99 6.47
C THR A 114 -3.24 8.54 7.54
N GLY A 115 -3.63 7.60 8.41
CA GLY A 115 -2.78 7.14 9.50
C GLY A 115 -1.79 6.06 9.10
N ALA A 116 -2.21 5.10 8.29
CA ALA A 116 -1.41 3.93 7.96
C ALA A 116 -0.40 4.16 6.83
N ALA A 117 -0.73 4.97 5.83
CA ALA A 117 0.15 5.19 4.69
C ALA A 117 1.54 5.69 5.09
N PRO A 118 1.68 6.68 6.00
CA PRO A 118 3.00 7.10 6.45
C PRO A 118 3.81 6.01 7.14
N VAL A 119 3.16 5.12 7.88
CA VAL A 119 3.84 3.99 8.54
C VAL A 119 4.39 3.03 7.50
N ILE A 120 3.58 2.68 6.51
CA ILE A 120 4.00 1.79 5.42
C ILE A 120 5.16 2.41 4.64
N ALA A 121 5.08 3.70 4.34
CA ALA A 121 6.15 4.42 3.65
C ALA A 121 7.45 4.39 4.43
N ARG A 122 7.38 4.58 5.75
CA ARG A 122 8.56 4.55 6.62
C ARG A 122 9.19 3.15 6.64
N VAL A 123 8.40 2.12 6.77
CA VAL A 123 8.88 0.73 6.73
C VAL A 123 9.60 0.45 5.41
N ALA A 124 9.02 0.86 4.30
CA ALA A 124 9.63 0.68 2.99
C ALA A 124 10.97 1.40 2.87
N LYS A 125 11.05 2.63 3.37
CA LYS A 125 12.30 3.39 3.39
C LYS A 125 13.38 2.72 4.22
N GLU A 126 13.02 2.20 5.38
CA GLU A 126 13.96 1.47 6.25
C GLU A 126 14.50 0.23 5.56
N LEU A 127 13.72 -0.37 4.67
CA LEU A 127 14.13 -1.52 3.86
C LEU A 127 14.90 -1.14 2.59
N GLY A 128 15.12 0.15 2.34
CA GLY A 128 15.83 0.62 1.15
C GLY A 128 15.01 0.57 -0.13
N ILE A 129 13.68 0.54 -0.02
CA ILE A 129 12.77 0.46 -1.17
C ILE A 129 12.43 1.85 -1.66
N LEU A 130 12.55 2.06 -2.99
CA LEU A 130 12.10 3.30 -3.62
C LEU A 130 10.58 3.39 -3.47
N THR A 131 10.10 4.44 -2.79
CA THR A 131 8.69 4.57 -2.43
C THR A 131 8.08 5.81 -3.04
N VAL A 132 6.94 5.64 -3.72
CA VAL A 132 6.14 6.72 -4.29
C VAL A 132 4.74 6.64 -3.70
N ALA A 133 4.30 7.72 -3.06
CA ALA A 133 2.95 7.81 -2.52
C ALA A 133 2.07 8.63 -3.45
N VAL A 134 0.94 8.05 -3.83
CA VAL A 134 -0.09 8.74 -4.61
C VAL A 134 -1.29 8.90 -3.69
N VAL A 135 -1.58 10.13 -3.32
CA VAL A 135 -2.65 10.41 -2.39
C VAL A 135 -3.71 11.28 -3.06
N THR A 136 -4.97 11.02 -2.72
CA THR A 136 -6.09 11.83 -3.15
C THR A 136 -6.56 12.70 -1.99
N LYS A 137 -6.86 13.97 -2.28
CA LYS A 137 -7.42 14.88 -1.29
C LYS A 137 -8.94 14.90 -1.41
N PRO A 138 -9.65 15.08 -0.30
CA PRO A 138 -11.11 15.25 -0.37
C PRO A 138 -11.47 16.47 -1.22
N PHE A 139 -12.57 16.37 -1.95
CA PHE A 139 -13.13 17.54 -2.64
C PHE A 139 -13.77 18.49 -1.63
N GLN A 140 -13.86 19.79 -1.97
CA GLN A 140 -14.43 20.77 -1.06
C GLN A 140 -15.86 20.42 -0.64
N PHE A 141 -16.65 19.82 -1.51
CA PHE A 141 -18.01 19.41 -1.18
C PHE A 141 -18.12 18.25 -0.20
N GLU A 142 -17.00 17.55 0.08
CA GLU A 142 -16.98 16.48 1.08
C GLU A 142 -16.86 16.99 2.51
N GLY A 143 -16.68 18.30 2.66
CA GLY A 143 -16.61 18.96 3.95
C GLY A 143 -15.20 19.29 4.41
N ALA A 144 -15.06 20.40 5.12
CA ALA A 144 -13.77 20.91 5.61
C ALA A 144 -13.08 19.94 6.58
N GLY A 145 -13.84 19.13 7.32
CA GLY A 145 -13.30 18.17 8.26
C GLY A 145 -12.41 17.09 7.62
N ARG A 146 -12.71 16.69 6.38
CA ARG A 146 -11.94 15.69 5.65
C ARG A 146 -10.67 16.24 4.98
N MET A 147 -10.55 17.55 4.92
CA MET A 147 -9.38 18.20 4.31
C MET A 147 -8.24 18.48 5.29
N ARG A 148 -8.41 18.12 6.54
CA ARG A 148 -7.41 18.33 7.58
C ARG A 148 -6.34 17.26 7.61
#